data_8cf438733e0b79d1097efcc93ed1b2ea
#
_entry.id   8cf438733e0b79d1097efcc93ed1b2ea
#
_cell.length_a   1.000
_cell.length_b   1.000
_cell.length_c   1.000
_cell.angle_alpha   90.00
_cell.angle_beta   90.00
_cell.angle_gamma   90.00
#
_symmetry.space_group_name_H-M   'P 1'
#
loop_
_entity.id
_entity.type
_entity.pdbx_description
1 polymer ?
#
loop_
_entity_poly.entity_id
_entity_poly.type
_entity_poly.pdbx_seq_one_letter_code
_entity_poly.pdbx_strand_id
1 'polypeptide(L)'
;KECYAKKGYDFEILENGWVSRGASQYGSWNVKHAANHYTSSKVREEQHRIYDSIPEDVRASCREEHREELDALKFDEAHEEKYRPVNRIRGEAYQRAQGDPEWKKARSDWWDCQREKGLTPRTGDGEWTSKETARMASLNSDDPKVLEEEIRLATIEAQCSEKVRLAQRLGDLEASYQ
;
A
#
# COMPACT_ATOMS: atom_id res chain seq x y z
N LYS A 1 -17.90 10.00 -4.35
CA LYS A 1 -18.97 9.06 -3.98
C LYS A 1 -20.32 9.78 -3.87
N GLU A 2 -20.44 10.82 -3.07
CA GLU A 2 -21.70 11.53 -2.80
C GLU A 2 -22.40 12.04 -4.08
N CYS A 3 -21.63 12.60 -5.02
CA CYS A 3 -22.20 13.06 -6.30
C CYS A 3 -22.84 11.92 -7.09
N TYR A 4 -22.16 10.78 -7.18
CA TYR A 4 -22.70 9.60 -7.88
C TYR A 4 -23.95 9.05 -7.20
N ALA A 5 -23.95 8.96 -5.86
CA ALA A 5 -25.11 8.51 -5.08
C ALA A 5 -26.33 9.41 -5.30
N LYS A 6 -26.14 10.73 -5.31
CA LYS A 6 -27.21 11.70 -5.64
C LYS A 6 -27.80 11.51 -7.04
N LYS A 7 -27.03 10.95 -7.95
CA LYS A 7 -27.43 10.64 -9.33
C LYS A 7 -27.93 9.19 -9.52
N GLY A 8 -28.13 8.45 -8.40
CA GLY A 8 -28.67 7.10 -8.39
C GLY A 8 -27.65 6.00 -8.61
N TYR A 9 -26.35 6.34 -8.57
CA TYR A 9 -25.26 5.37 -8.67
C TYR A 9 -24.60 5.21 -7.29
N ASP A 10 -25.23 4.38 -6.46
CA ASP A 10 -24.63 4.02 -5.16
C ASP A 10 -23.76 2.78 -5.33
N PHE A 11 -22.49 2.93 -5.13
CA PHE A 11 -21.53 1.83 -5.09
C PHE A 11 -20.65 1.98 -3.85
N GLU A 12 -20.42 0.87 -3.22
CA GLU A 12 -19.49 0.80 -2.12
C GLU A 12 -18.08 1.01 -2.67
N ILE A 13 -17.50 2.17 -2.38
CA ILE A 13 -16.05 2.28 -2.51
C ILE A 13 -15.53 1.38 -1.41
N LEU A 14 -15.07 0.20 -1.79
CA LEU A 14 -14.36 -0.64 -0.85
C LEU A 14 -13.24 0.24 -0.28
N GLU A 15 -13.31 0.55 1.01
CA GLU A 15 -12.41 1.47 1.71
C GLU A 15 -10.93 1.19 1.43
N ASN A 16 -10.65 0.10 0.81
CA ASN A 16 -9.36 -0.50 0.57
C ASN A 16 -8.83 -0.34 -0.84
N GLY A 17 -9.61 0.17 -1.76
CA GLY A 17 -9.17 0.38 -3.14
C GLY A 17 -8.15 1.50 -3.29
N TRP A 18 -8.16 2.46 -2.39
CA TRP A 18 -7.31 3.63 -2.47
C TRP A 18 -6.48 3.89 -1.22
N VAL A 19 -6.96 3.48 -0.05
CA VAL A 19 -6.33 3.84 1.22
C VAL A 19 -5.17 2.95 1.56
N SER A 20 -4.97 2.02 0.82
CA SER A 20 -3.78 1.39 1.17
C SER A 20 -3.39 0.53 0.12
N ARG A 21 -2.64 0.90 -0.29
CA ARG A 21 -1.44 0.08 -0.04
C ARG A 21 -1.13 0.24 1.44
N GLY A 22 -1.79 -0.54 2.30
CA GLY A 22 -1.37 -0.80 3.68
C GLY A 22 -0.03 -1.52 3.73
N ALA A 23 0.57 -1.68 2.60
CA ALA A 23 1.97 -1.69 2.37
C ALA A 23 2.43 -0.25 2.51
N SER A 24 2.79 0.14 3.70
CA SER A 24 3.71 1.24 3.90
C SER A 24 4.94 0.96 3.03
N GLN A 25 5.78 1.97 2.88
CA GLN A 25 7.11 1.79 2.31
C GLN A 25 7.93 0.64 2.98
N TYR A 26 7.43 0.04 4.05
CA TYR A 26 8.05 -1.04 4.82
C TYR A 26 7.24 -2.36 4.80
N GLY A 27 6.44 -2.59 3.78
CA GLY A 27 5.65 -3.82 3.61
C GLY A 27 4.32 -3.86 4.34
N SER A 28 3.70 -5.03 4.42
CA SER A 28 2.44 -5.23 5.14
C SER A 28 2.68 -5.18 6.65
N TRP A 29 1.98 -4.29 7.33
CA TRP A 29 2.11 -4.11 8.78
C TRP A 29 0.78 -4.18 9.54
N ASN A 30 -0.34 -4.10 8.84
CA ASN A 30 -1.66 -4.16 9.44
C ASN A 30 -2.27 -5.54 9.19
N VAL A 31 -2.31 -6.37 10.22
CA VAL A 31 -2.80 -7.76 10.16
C VAL A 31 -4.27 -7.82 9.72
N LYS A 32 -5.12 -6.95 10.27
CA LYS A 32 -6.53 -6.92 9.90
C LYS A 32 -6.72 -6.54 8.42
N HIS A 33 -5.92 -5.61 7.95
CA HIS A 33 -5.94 -5.22 6.55
C HIS A 33 -5.44 -6.37 5.65
N ALA A 34 -4.30 -6.97 5.98
CA ALA A 34 -3.76 -8.09 5.22
C ALA A 34 -4.74 -9.26 5.12
N ALA A 35 -5.43 -9.58 6.23
CA ALA A 35 -6.39 -10.68 6.29
C ALA A 35 -7.68 -10.44 5.49
N ASN A 36 -8.12 -9.20 5.38
CA ASN A 36 -9.42 -8.88 4.79
C ASN A 36 -9.33 -8.17 3.43
N HIS A 37 -8.20 -7.57 3.12
CA HIS A 37 -8.11 -6.57 2.07
C HIS A 37 -6.83 -6.67 1.23
N TYR A 38 -6.19 -7.81 1.24
CA TYR A 38 -5.11 -8.03 0.30
C TYR A 38 -5.69 -7.92 -1.11
N THR A 39 -5.41 -6.80 -1.76
CA THR A 39 -6.03 -6.44 -3.03
C THR A 39 -5.48 -7.28 -4.15
N SER A 40 -6.22 -8.29 -4.54
CA SER A 40 -6.02 -8.94 -5.81
C SER A 40 -6.32 -7.97 -6.97
N SER A 41 -5.80 -8.26 -8.15
CA SER A 41 -6.20 -7.62 -9.40
C SER A 41 -7.72 -7.57 -9.58
N LYS A 42 -8.44 -8.60 -9.13
CA LYS A 42 -9.90 -8.68 -9.18
C LYS A 42 -10.65 -7.55 -8.48
N VAL A 43 -10.20 -7.15 -7.29
CA VAL A 43 -10.88 -6.04 -6.59
C VAL A 43 -10.71 -4.75 -7.38
N ARG A 44 -9.54 -4.53 -7.97
CA ARG A 44 -9.30 -3.38 -8.86
C ARG A 44 -10.12 -3.45 -10.14
N GLU A 45 -10.16 -4.61 -10.77
CA GLU A 45 -10.95 -4.83 -12.00
C GLU A 45 -12.44 -4.63 -11.73
N GLU A 46 -12.96 -5.14 -10.62
CA GLU A 46 -14.35 -4.94 -10.23
C GLU A 46 -14.65 -3.46 -9.96
N GLN A 47 -13.77 -2.74 -9.29
CA GLN A 47 -13.91 -1.30 -9.09
C GLN A 47 -13.88 -0.52 -10.41
N HIS A 48 -12.97 -0.88 -11.32
CA HIS A 48 -12.93 -0.31 -12.67
C HIS A 48 -14.23 -0.62 -13.42
N ARG A 49 -14.69 -1.85 -13.37
CA ARG A 49 -15.96 -2.27 -14.01
C ARG A 49 -17.16 -1.48 -13.50
N ILE A 50 -17.26 -1.30 -12.17
CA ILE A 50 -18.32 -0.49 -11.56
C ILE A 50 -18.20 0.97 -12.02
N TYR A 51 -17.01 1.55 -11.96
CA TYR A 51 -16.77 2.92 -12.40
C TYR A 51 -17.10 3.12 -13.89
N ASP A 52 -16.69 2.18 -14.74
CA ASP A 52 -16.92 2.23 -16.18
C ASP A 52 -18.39 2.00 -16.56
N SER A 53 -19.16 1.35 -15.69
CA SER A 53 -20.62 1.20 -15.87
C SER A 53 -21.40 2.50 -15.67
N ILE A 54 -20.80 3.50 -15.03
CA ILE A 54 -21.41 4.82 -14.84
C ILE A 54 -21.33 5.58 -16.17
N PRO A 55 -22.46 6.12 -16.69
CA PRO A 55 -22.45 6.90 -17.92
C PRO A 55 -21.46 8.06 -17.90
N GLU A 56 -20.81 8.32 -19.02
CA GLU A 56 -19.74 9.33 -19.10
C GLU A 56 -20.24 10.73 -18.78
N ASP A 57 -21.46 11.08 -19.16
CA ASP A 57 -22.07 12.38 -18.82
C ASP A 57 -22.25 12.56 -17.31
N VAL A 58 -22.60 11.47 -16.60
CA VAL A 58 -22.69 11.48 -15.13
C VAL A 58 -21.29 11.61 -14.52
N ARG A 59 -20.29 10.87 -15.04
CA ARG A 59 -18.90 10.98 -14.60
C ARG A 59 -18.35 12.39 -14.84
N ALA A 60 -18.59 12.95 -16.02
CA ALA A 60 -18.14 14.29 -16.37
C ALA A 60 -18.81 15.36 -15.48
N SER A 61 -20.11 15.23 -15.24
CA SER A 61 -20.83 16.15 -14.33
C SER A 61 -20.30 16.11 -12.91
N CYS A 62 -20.00 14.93 -12.38
CA CYS A 62 -19.43 14.80 -11.03
C CYS A 62 -17.98 15.30 -10.96
N ARG A 63 -17.18 15.12 -12.02
CA ARG A 63 -15.83 15.72 -12.09
C ARG A 63 -15.89 17.25 -12.12
N GLU A 64 -16.87 17.81 -12.84
CA GLU A 64 -17.06 19.26 -12.91
C GLU A 64 -17.49 19.84 -11.57
N GLU A 65 -18.45 19.19 -10.86
CA GLU A 65 -18.93 19.59 -9.53
C GLU A 65 -17.79 19.64 -8.50
N HIS A 66 -16.77 18.79 -8.65
CA HIS A 66 -15.61 18.69 -7.74
C HIS A 66 -14.29 19.09 -8.39
N ARG A 67 -14.33 19.92 -9.44
CA ARG A 67 -13.14 20.29 -10.22
C ARG A 67 -12.04 20.89 -9.36
N GLU A 68 -12.35 21.84 -8.51
CA GLU A 68 -11.37 22.52 -7.66
C GLU A 68 -10.68 21.55 -6.69
N GLU A 69 -11.45 20.63 -6.10
CA GLU A 69 -10.95 19.62 -5.19
C GLU A 69 -10.05 18.61 -5.95
N LEU A 70 -10.46 18.21 -7.16
CA LEU A 70 -9.70 17.30 -8.00
C LEU A 70 -8.41 17.96 -8.53
N ASP A 71 -8.48 19.24 -8.90
CA ASP A 71 -7.32 20.01 -9.35
C ASP A 71 -6.30 20.19 -8.22
N ALA A 72 -6.76 20.36 -6.97
CA ALA A 72 -5.89 20.38 -5.80
C ALA A 72 -5.18 19.04 -5.53
N LEU A 73 -5.69 17.92 -6.05
CA LEU A 73 -5.10 16.59 -5.95
C LEU A 73 -4.21 16.22 -7.15
N LYS A 74 -4.15 17.07 -8.18
CA LYS A 74 -3.29 16.79 -9.34
C LYS A 74 -1.82 16.89 -8.96
N PHE A 75 -1.07 15.86 -9.29
CA PHE A 75 0.38 15.86 -9.26
C PHE A 75 0.90 16.43 -10.59
N ASP A 76 0.80 17.75 -10.73
CA ASP A 76 1.38 18.49 -11.85
C ASP A 76 2.78 19.02 -11.51
N GLU A 77 3.44 19.65 -12.49
CA GLU A 77 4.79 20.19 -12.34
C GLU A 77 4.88 21.24 -11.22
N ALA A 78 3.85 22.06 -11.06
CA ALA A 78 3.79 23.08 -10.01
C ALA A 78 3.69 22.43 -8.61
N HIS A 79 2.91 21.36 -8.49
CA HIS A 79 2.84 20.55 -7.27
C HIS A 79 4.18 19.89 -6.96
N GLU A 80 4.81 19.28 -7.97
CA GLU A 80 6.11 18.64 -7.82
C GLU A 80 7.19 19.64 -7.39
N GLU A 81 7.22 20.83 -8.01
CA GLU A 81 8.16 21.89 -7.64
C GLU A 81 7.93 22.39 -6.19
N LYS A 82 6.67 22.58 -5.80
CA LYS A 82 6.30 23.00 -4.44
C LYS A 82 6.78 22.00 -3.39
N TYR A 83 6.65 20.71 -3.65
CA TYR A 83 6.99 19.66 -2.69
C TYR A 83 8.40 19.09 -2.86
N ARG A 84 9.14 19.47 -3.90
CA ARG A 84 10.51 19.03 -4.15
C ARG A 84 11.46 19.18 -2.94
N PRO A 85 11.46 20.31 -2.20
CA PRO A 85 12.31 20.43 -1.00
C PRO A 85 11.96 19.41 0.08
N VAL A 86 10.66 19.20 0.32
CA VAL A 86 10.17 18.24 1.32
C VAL A 86 10.51 16.81 0.90
N ASN A 87 10.27 16.47 -0.37
CA ASN A 87 10.59 15.15 -0.91
C ASN A 87 12.09 14.86 -0.86
N ARG A 88 12.94 15.89 -1.09
CA ARG A 88 14.39 15.75 -0.94
C ARG A 88 14.79 15.47 0.50
N ILE A 89 14.26 16.24 1.47
CA ILE A 89 14.54 16.03 2.89
C ILE A 89 14.13 14.62 3.33
N ARG A 90 12.93 14.18 2.93
CA ARG A 90 12.46 12.82 3.22
C ARG A 90 13.36 11.75 2.59
N GLY A 91 13.78 11.95 1.35
CA GLY A 91 14.68 11.02 0.67
C GLY A 91 16.05 10.94 1.37
N GLU A 92 16.63 12.07 1.77
CA GLU A 92 17.89 12.11 2.51
C GLU A 92 17.76 11.46 3.90
N ALA A 93 16.68 11.74 4.63
CA ALA A 93 16.39 11.13 5.92
C ALA A 93 16.27 9.60 5.80
N TYR A 94 15.51 9.12 4.80
CA TYR A 94 15.37 7.69 4.52
C TYR A 94 16.74 7.03 4.24
N GLN A 95 17.58 7.65 3.39
CA GLN A 95 18.92 7.11 3.09
C GLN A 95 19.81 7.04 4.32
N ARG A 96 19.78 8.07 5.19
CA ARG A 96 20.53 8.06 6.43
C ARG A 96 20.04 6.99 7.39
N ALA A 97 18.71 6.86 7.54
CA ALA A 97 18.10 5.85 8.37
C ALA A 97 18.48 4.43 7.95
N GLN A 98 18.55 4.14 6.64
CA GLN A 98 18.99 2.84 6.13
C GLN A 98 20.42 2.45 6.53
N GLY A 99 21.29 3.43 6.74
CA GLY A 99 22.66 3.23 7.22
C GLY A 99 22.75 2.89 8.72
N ASP A 100 21.70 3.20 9.48
CA ASP A 100 21.71 3.07 10.94
C ASP A 100 21.70 1.60 11.39
N PRO A 101 22.48 1.27 12.46
CA PRO A 101 22.44 -0.08 13.04
C PRO A 101 21.06 -0.52 13.51
N GLU A 102 20.24 0.39 14.02
CA GLU A 102 18.87 0.08 14.47
C GLU A 102 17.95 -0.29 13.28
N TRP A 103 18.11 0.36 12.12
CA TRP A 103 17.43 -0.02 10.90
C TRP A 103 17.73 -1.47 10.51
N LYS A 104 19.00 -1.80 10.47
CA LYS A 104 19.47 -3.15 10.15
C LYS A 104 18.96 -4.19 11.15
N LYS A 105 18.99 -3.82 12.44
CA LYS A 105 18.46 -4.67 13.51
C LYS A 105 16.96 -4.88 13.37
N ALA A 106 16.16 -3.85 13.12
CA ALA A 106 14.73 -3.96 12.96
C ALA A 106 14.36 -4.88 11.78
N ARG A 107 15.07 -4.75 10.66
CA ARG A 107 14.90 -5.64 9.51
C ARG A 107 15.31 -7.08 9.83
N SER A 108 16.42 -7.28 10.52
CA SER A 108 16.88 -8.62 10.92
C SER A 108 15.85 -9.30 11.81
N ASP A 109 15.32 -8.59 12.82
CA ASP A 109 14.29 -9.11 13.73
C ASP A 109 13.04 -9.55 12.95
N TRP A 110 12.66 -8.77 11.93
CA TRP A 110 11.53 -9.10 11.06
C TRP A 110 11.81 -10.31 10.17
N TRP A 111 12.99 -10.43 9.59
CA TRP A 111 13.40 -11.59 8.80
C TRP A 111 13.48 -12.87 9.66
N ASP A 112 13.93 -12.76 10.91
CA ASP A 112 13.95 -13.89 11.83
C ASP A 112 12.54 -14.39 12.12
N CYS A 113 11.59 -13.47 12.39
CA CYS A 113 10.19 -13.83 12.54
C CYS A 113 9.62 -14.51 11.28
N GLN A 114 9.92 -14.03 10.09
CA GLN A 114 9.48 -14.67 8.86
C GLN A 114 10.03 -16.10 8.75
N ARG A 115 11.32 -16.31 9.04
CA ARG A 115 11.95 -17.64 9.05
C ARG A 115 11.29 -18.57 10.06
N GLU A 116 10.99 -18.09 11.26
CA GLU A 116 10.25 -18.85 12.29
C GLU A 116 8.86 -19.30 11.79
N LYS A 117 8.26 -18.52 10.90
CA LYS A 117 6.97 -18.83 10.27
C LYS A 117 7.06 -19.60 8.97
N GLY A 118 8.27 -20.06 8.58
CA GLY A 118 8.49 -20.85 7.38
C GLY A 118 8.55 -20.05 6.08
N LEU A 119 8.69 -18.71 6.16
CA LEU A 119 8.89 -17.87 4.99
C LEU A 119 10.37 -17.60 4.73
N THR A 120 10.70 -17.36 3.47
CA THR A 120 12.05 -16.99 3.03
C THR A 120 12.13 -15.48 2.83
N PRO A 121 12.77 -14.72 3.74
CA PRO A 121 12.90 -13.27 3.57
C PRO A 121 13.65 -12.93 2.28
N ARG A 122 13.23 -11.84 1.64
CA ARG A 122 14.01 -11.15 0.61
C ARG A 122 14.84 -10.08 1.32
N THR A 123 16.18 -10.17 1.19
CA THR A 123 17.12 -9.37 1.99
C THR A 123 17.70 -8.18 1.21
N GLY A 124 17.28 -7.95 -0.02
CA GLY A 124 17.69 -6.79 -0.82
C GLY A 124 17.17 -5.46 -0.26
N ASP A 125 17.84 -4.38 -0.59
CA ASP A 125 17.38 -3.05 -0.24
C ASP A 125 16.04 -2.76 -0.93
N GLY A 126 15.09 -2.19 -0.18
CA GLY A 126 13.73 -1.93 -0.67
C GLY A 126 12.83 -3.15 -0.82
N GLU A 127 13.29 -4.34 -0.43
CA GLU A 127 12.47 -5.55 -0.46
C GLU A 127 11.74 -5.75 0.88
N TRP A 128 10.40 -5.76 0.81
CA TRP A 128 9.52 -5.78 1.98
C TRP A 128 8.50 -6.92 1.94
N THR A 129 8.84 -8.01 1.25
CA THR A 129 8.02 -9.23 1.16
C THR A 129 8.92 -10.46 1.23
N SER A 130 8.34 -11.62 1.52
CA SER A 130 9.01 -12.92 1.36
C SER A 130 9.10 -13.34 -0.10
N LYS A 131 9.91 -14.35 -0.39
CA LYS A 131 9.99 -14.98 -1.72
C LYS A 131 8.65 -15.62 -2.09
N GLU A 132 7.98 -16.23 -1.12
CA GLU A 132 6.70 -16.88 -1.29
C GLU A 132 5.63 -15.86 -1.71
N THR A 133 5.51 -14.73 -1.00
CA THR A 133 4.57 -13.65 -1.36
C THR A 133 4.89 -13.06 -2.73
N ALA A 134 6.15 -12.77 -3.02
CA ALA A 134 6.56 -12.25 -4.32
C ALA A 134 6.24 -13.22 -5.46
N ARG A 135 6.42 -14.53 -5.24
CA ARG A 135 6.06 -15.57 -6.20
C ARG A 135 4.55 -15.61 -6.44
N MET A 136 3.74 -15.60 -5.39
CA MET A 136 2.29 -15.63 -5.55
C MET A 136 1.79 -14.38 -6.30
N ALA A 137 2.27 -13.21 -5.93
CA ALA A 137 1.94 -11.95 -6.61
C ALA A 137 2.31 -11.97 -8.12
N SER A 138 3.37 -12.70 -8.49
CA SER A 138 3.79 -12.81 -9.89
C SER A 138 2.87 -13.71 -10.73
N LEU A 139 2.06 -14.56 -10.11
CA LEU A 139 1.12 -15.42 -10.83
C LEU A 139 -0.01 -14.63 -11.47
N ASN A 140 -0.32 -13.45 -10.93
CA ASN A 140 -1.41 -12.57 -11.39
C ASN A 140 -2.68 -13.37 -11.71
N SER A 141 -3.04 -14.29 -10.81
CA SER A 141 -4.05 -15.31 -11.02
C SER A 141 -5.34 -14.95 -10.30
N ASP A 142 -6.44 -15.22 -10.98
CA ASP A 142 -7.78 -15.09 -10.41
C ASP A 142 -8.29 -16.35 -9.71
N ASP A 143 -7.44 -17.37 -9.60
CA ASP A 143 -7.80 -18.58 -8.88
C ASP A 143 -8.02 -18.27 -7.40
N PRO A 144 -9.19 -18.57 -6.82
CA PRO A 144 -9.49 -18.36 -5.41
C PRO A 144 -8.46 -18.96 -4.46
N LYS A 145 -7.82 -20.08 -4.84
CA LYS A 145 -6.79 -20.71 -4.03
C LYS A 145 -5.49 -19.91 -4.01
N VAL A 146 -5.15 -19.25 -5.13
CA VAL A 146 -3.99 -18.36 -5.21
C VAL A 146 -4.24 -17.15 -4.35
N LEU A 147 -5.43 -16.55 -4.42
CA LEU A 147 -5.82 -15.40 -3.59
C LEU A 147 -5.83 -15.76 -2.09
N GLU A 148 -6.36 -16.91 -1.71
CA GLU A 148 -6.35 -17.37 -0.31
C GLU A 148 -4.91 -17.53 0.21
N GLU A 149 -4.02 -18.08 -0.61
CA GLU A 149 -2.61 -18.22 -0.24
C GLU A 149 -1.90 -16.86 -0.16
N GLU A 150 -2.16 -15.92 -1.07
CA GLU A 150 -1.66 -14.55 -0.98
C GLU A 150 -2.07 -13.87 0.34
N ILE A 151 -3.36 -13.96 0.69
CA ILE A 151 -3.90 -13.42 1.94
C ILE A 151 -3.20 -14.06 3.13
N ARG A 152 -3.03 -15.38 3.13
CA ARG A 152 -2.35 -16.11 4.20
C ARG A 152 -0.91 -15.63 4.39
N LEU A 153 -0.16 -15.52 3.30
CA LEU A 153 1.24 -15.08 3.32
C LEU A 153 1.38 -13.62 3.78
N ALA A 154 0.57 -12.71 3.21
CA ALA A 154 0.55 -11.30 3.60
C ALA A 154 0.17 -11.12 5.08
N THR A 155 -0.75 -11.95 5.59
CA THR A 155 -1.15 -11.95 7.00
C THR A 155 0.02 -12.35 7.92
N ILE A 156 0.79 -13.37 7.55
CA ILE A 156 1.97 -13.79 8.29
C ILE A 156 3.03 -12.67 8.31
N GLU A 157 3.29 -12.04 7.16
CA GLU A 157 4.23 -10.91 7.07
C GLU A 157 3.81 -9.73 7.94
N ALA A 158 2.51 -9.40 7.93
CA ALA A 158 1.95 -8.35 8.77
C ALA A 158 2.05 -8.68 10.26
N GLN A 159 1.80 -9.93 10.66
CA GLN A 159 1.98 -10.40 12.04
C GLN A 159 3.44 -10.28 12.49
N CYS A 160 4.40 -10.61 11.61
CA CYS A 160 5.80 -10.42 11.90
C CYS A 160 6.17 -8.94 12.03
N SER A 161 5.65 -8.09 11.16
CA SER A 161 5.86 -6.64 11.23
C SER A 161 5.31 -6.05 12.54
N GLU A 162 4.11 -6.47 12.95
CA GLU A 162 3.50 -6.06 14.21
C GLU A 162 4.30 -6.57 15.43
N LYS A 163 4.66 -7.87 15.45
CA LYS A 163 5.44 -8.50 16.53
C LYS A 163 6.73 -7.74 16.85
N VAL A 164 7.46 -7.31 15.82
CA VAL A 164 8.73 -6.59 15.99
C VAL A 164 8.58 -5.07 15.92
N ARG A 165 7.36 -4.56 15.74
CA ARG A 165 7.03 -3.15 15.57
C ARG A 165 7.84 -2.50 14.43
N LEU A 166 8.00 -3.22 13.31
CA LEU A 166 8.87 -2.82 12.21
C LEU A 166 8.56 -1.42 11.69
N ALA A 167 7.31 -1.18 11.26
CA ALA A 167 6.91 0.09 10.67
C ALA A 167 7.09 1.27 11.65
N GLN A 168 6.81 1.05 12.93
CA GLN A 168 7.01 2.07 13.97
C GLN A 168 8.49 2.38 14.14
N ARG A 169 9.34 1.37 14.35
CA ARG A 169 10.79 1.54 14.57
C ARG A 169 11.46 2.24 13.38
N LEU A 170 11.12 1.83 12.16
CA LEU A 170 11.69 2.42 10.95
C LEU A 170 11.17 3.84 10.72
N GLY A 171 9.89 4.09 10.97
CA GLY A 171 9.30 5.43 10.85
C GLY A 171 9.84 6.41 11.89
N ASP A 172 9.99 5.99 13.15
CA ASP A 172 10.57 6.82 14.20
C ASP A 172 12.04 7.15 13.90
N LEU A 173 12.77 6.17 13.37
CA LEU A 173 14.17 6.36 13.00
C LEU A 173 14.29 7.33 11.81
N GLU A 174 13.48 7.18 10.77
CA GLU A 174 13.45 8.10 9.64
C GLU A 174 13.10 9.53 10.10
N ALA A 175 12.11 9.67 10.99
CA ALA A 175 11.71 10.96 11.54
C ALA A 175 12.85 11.62 12.33
N SER A 176 13.72 10.85 12.98
CA SER A 176 14.85 11.38 13.72
C SER A 176 15.94 12.01 12.85
N TYR A 177 15.93 11.73 11.54
CA TYR A 177 16.86 12.28 10.56
C TYR A 177 16.27 13.45 9.74
N GLN A 178 14.99 13.79 9.94
CA GLN A 178 14.33 14.94 9.30
C GLN A 178 14.62 16.25 10.03
#